data_120f1ccd389ff1469b8a377e6e629c40
#
_entry.id   120f1ccd389ff1469b8a377e6e629c40
#
_cell.length_a   1.000
_cell.length_b   1.000
_cell.length_c   1.000
_cell.angle_alpha   90.00
_cell.angle_beta   90.00
_cell.angle_gamma   90.00
#
_symmetry.space_group_name_H-M   'P 1'
#
loop_
_entity.id
_entity.type
_entity.pdbx_description
1 polymer ?
#
loop_
_entity_poly.entity_id
_entity_poly.type
_entity_poly.pdbx_seq_one_letter_code
_entity_poly.pdbx_strand_id
1 'polypeptide(L)'
;MSGQIFLLATRSAGKLRELHEIFAEFGLQVTDVATLAIPETLAEDQLERFETFEENALAKARYFFDISGGMPTFGDDSGMCVDVLGGEPGVYSKRWSGSEGLERKALDAANNAKLVSRMAAARQADEKAFTDRARYVSVAAFRDHLGEEMRRGEVEGRVLQNPRGTGGFGYDPYFEAPDLGGTFAESSIENTARNSHRSRAFRALLSALRARGRI
;
A
#
# COMPACT_ATOMS: atom_id res chain seq x y z
N MET A 1 -16.57 -19.66 -21.15
CA MET A 1 -16.52 -19.71 -19.68
C MET A 1 -16.48 -18.26 -19.21
N SER A 2 -17.49 -17.79 -18.45
CA SER A 2 -17.41 -16.47 -17.84
C SER A 2 -16.21 -16.49 -16.87
N GLY A 3 -15.20 -15.67 -17.14
CA GLY A 3 -14.01 -15.62 -16.30
C GLY A 3 -14.39 -15.26 -14.86
N GLN A 4 -13.73 -15.86 -13.89
CA GLN A 4 -13.86 -15.49 -12.48
C GLN A 4 -13.49 -14.03 -12.29
N ILE A 5 -14.33 -13.27 -11.61
CA ILE A 5 -14.06 -11.88 -11.26
C ILE A 5 -13.59 -11.83 -9.80
N PHE A 6 -12.55 -11.05 -9.54
CA PHE A 6 -11.96 -10.87 -8.22
C PHE A 6 -12.25 -9.47 -7.68
N LEU A 7 -12.50 -9.36 -6.38
CA LEU A 7 -12.72 -8.09 -5.71
C LEU A 7 -11.40 -7.50 -5.21
N LEU A 8 -11.15 -6.23 -5.51
CA LEU A 8 -10.10 -5.43 -4.93
C LEU A 8 -10.65 -4.66 -3.71
N ALA A 9 -10.24 -5.05 -2.51
CA ALA A 9 -10.70 -4.51 -1.23
C ALA A 9 -10.01 -3.18 -0.90
N THR A 10 -10.17 -2.18 -1.75
CA THR A 10 -9.59 -0.84 -1.53
C THR A 10 -10.46 0.25 -2.16
N ARG A 11 -10.53 1.40 -1.48
CA ARG A 11 -11.15 2.64 -1.98
C ARG A 11 -10.11 3.64 -2.51
N SER A 12 -8.82 3.32 -2.42
CA SER A 12 -7.74 4.21 -2.85
C SER A 12 -7.60 4.20 -4.38
N ALA A 13 -7.95 5.30 -5.03
CA ALA A 13 -7.80 5.46 -6.47
C ALA A 13 -6.33 5.28 -6.93
N GLY A 14 -5.35 5.68 -6.09
CA GLY A 14 -3.93 5.47 -6.37
C GLY A 14 -3.57 3.98 -6.43
N LYS A 15 -4.01 3.21 -5.43
CA LYS A 15 -3.81 1.76 -5.38
C LYS A 15 -4.53 1.06 -6.53
N LEU A 16 -5.78 1.43 -6.82
CA LEU A 16 -6.57 0.81 -7.91
C LEU A 16 -5.88 0.97 -9.27
N ARG A 17 -5.35 2.15 -9.60
CA ARG A 17 -4.64 2.36 -10.88
C ARG A 17 -3.46 1.40 -11.04
N GLU A 18 -2.65 1.23 -10.01
CA GLU A 18 -1.51 0.32 -10.02
C GLU A 18 -1.94 -1.15 -10.08
N LEU A 19 -2.97 -1.53 -9.30
CA LEU A 19 -3.48 -2.89 -9.27
C LEU A 19 -4.09 -3.32 -10.60
N HIS A 20 -4.84 -2.45 -11.27
CA HIS A 20 -5.39 -2.76 -12.60
C HIS A 20 -4.31 -3.16 -13.60
N GLU A 21 -3.17 -2.45 -13.64
CA GLU A 21 -2.05 -2.81 -14.49
C GLU A 21 -1.47 -4.20 -14.14
N ILE A 22 -1.26 -4.45 -12.83
CA ILE A 22 -0.72 -5.72 -12.35
C ILE A 22 -1.64 -6.89 -12.71
N PHE A 23 -2.95 -6.76 -12.44
CA PHE A 23 -3.92 -7.84 -12.70
C PHE A 23 -4.13 -8.08 -14.20
N ALA A 24 -4.08 -7.03 -15.03
CA ALA A 24 -4.16 -7.15 -16.48
C ALA A 24 -3.02 -7.99 -17.05
N GLU A 25 -1.79 -7.86 -16.54
CA GLU A 25 -0.66 -8.70 -16.95
C GLU A 25 -0.87 -10.19 -16.68
N PHE A 26 -1.66 -10.51 -15.62
CA PHE A 26 -2.03 -11.88 -15.30
C PHE A 26 -3.29 -12.36 -16.06
N GLY A 27 -3.91 -11.51 -16.87
CA GLY A 27 -5.16 -11.82 -17.58
C GLY A 27 -6.37 -12.01 -16.68
N LEU A 28 -6.37 -11.40 -15.49
CA LEU A 28 -7.42 -11.54 -14.48
C LEU A 28 -8.42 -10.39 -14.58
N GLN A 29 -9.70 -10.71 -14.45
CA GLN A 29 -10.77 -9.73 -14.35
C GLN A 29 -10.97 -9.32 -12.89
N VAL A 30 -10.96 -8.01 -12.63
CA VAL A 30 -11.16 -7.45 -11.30
C VAL A 30 -12.30 -6.45 -11.28
N THR A 31 -12.91 -6.31 -10.12
CA THR A 31 -13.83 -5.24 -9.74
C THR A 31 -13.37 -4.63 -8.43
N ASP A 32 -13.97 -3.53 -8.01
CA ASP A 32 -13.65 -2.85 -6.76
C ASP A 32 -14.91 -2.57 -5.94
N VAL A 33 -14.72 -2.14 -4.70
CA VAL A 33 -15.79 -1.88 -3.74
C VAL A 33 -16.74 -0.77 -4.19
N ALA A 34 -16.25 0.22 -4.94
CA ALA A 34 -17.08 1.31 -5.45
C ALA A 34 -17.94 0.84 -6.63
N THR A 35 -17.37 0.07 -7.55
CA THR A 35 -18.07 -0.54 -8.69
C THR A 35 -19.19 -1.47 -8.23
N LEU A 36 -18.99 -2.21 -7.12
CA LEU A 36 -20.02 -3.06 -6.51
C LEU A 36 -21.02 -2.26 -5.63
N ALA A 37 -20.89 -0.95 -5.56
CA ALA A 37 -21.71 -0.08 -4.72
C ALA A 37 -21.75 -0.53 -3.23
N ILE A 38 -20.67 -1.14 -2.74
CA ILE A 38 -20.53 -1.50 -1.33
C ILE A 38 -20.37 -0.20 -0.52
N PRO A 39 -21.32 0.10 0.40
CA PRO A 39 -21.28 1.34 1.15
C PRO A 39 -20.09 1.36 2.11
N GLU A 40 -19.53 2.54 2.34
CA GLU A 40 -18.53 2.75 3.39
C GLU A 40 -19.21 2.66 4.76
N THR A 41 -18.58 1.96 5.69
CA THR A 41 -19.14 1.73 7.03
C THR A 41 -18.09 1.99 8.10
N LEU A 42 -18.54 2.30 9.32
CA LEU A 42 -17.67 2.46 10.49
C LEU A 42 -16.86 1.18 10.81
N ALA A 43 -17.31 0.02 10.36
CA ALA A 43 -16.58 -1.23 10.52
C ALA A 43 -15.27 -1.23 9.71
N GLU A 44 -15.22 -0.52 8.58
CA GLU A 44 -14.00 -0.41 7.77
C GLU A 44 -12.87 0.33 8.51
N ASP A 45 -13.20 1.30 9.38
CA ASP A 45 -12.21 2.02 10.18
C ASP A 45 -11.47 1.13 11.18
N GLN A 46 -12.06 -0.03 11.51
CA GLN A 46 -11.47 -1.02 12.41
C GLN A 46 -10.50 -1.98 11.69
N LEU A 47 -10.55 -2.06 10.35
CA LEU A 47 -9.77 -3.02 9.58
C LEU A 47 -8.27 -2.68 9.48
N GLU A 48 -7.90 -1.44 9.79
CA GLU A 48 -6.50 -0.97 9.74
C GLU A 48 -5.96 -0.62 11.14
N ARG A 49 -6.44 -1.30 12.20
CA ARG A 49 -6.05 -1.02 13.60
C ARG A 49 -5.05 -2.00 14.19
N PHE A 50 -4.66 -3.02 13.45
CA PHE A 50 -3.64 -3.97 13.88
C PHE A 50 -2.24 -3.38 13.77
N GLU A 51 -1.30 -3.98 14.49
CA GLU A 51 0.09 -3.50 14.56
C GLU A 51 0.98 -4.01 13.41
N THR A 52 0.45 -4.91 12.57
CA THR A 52 1.17 -5.46 11.43
C THR A 52 0.44 -5.23 10.12
N PHE A 53 1.21 -5.07 9.04
CA PHE A 53 0.66 -5.00 7.68
C PHE A 53 -0.09 -6.27 7.29
N GLU A 54 0.39 -7.42 7.77
CA GLU A 54 -0.18 -8.73 7.54
C GLU A 54 -1.61 -8.82 8.08
N GLU A 55 -1.81 -8.46 9.34
CA GLU A 55 -3.12 -8.49 9.99
C GLU A 55 -4.10 -7.50 9.33
N ASN A 56 -3.65 -6.29 9.03
CA ASN A 56 -4.48 -5.27 8.36
C ASN A 56 -4.90 -5.71 6.96
N ALA A 57 -3.98 -6.24 6.15
CA ALA A 57 -4.27 -6.73 4.80
C ALA A 57 -5.29 -7.89 4.82
N LEU A 58 -5.08 -8.83 5.75
CA LEU A 58 -5.93 -10.00 5.89
C LEU A 58 -7.32 -9.64 6.43
N ALA A 59 -7.41 -8.74 7.41
CA ALA A 59 -8.68 -8.24 7.93
C ALA A 59 -9.54 -7.61 6.81
N LYS A 60 -8.91 -6.82 5.92
CA LYS A 60 -9.60 -6.28 4.74
C LYS A 60 -10.07 -7.37 3.79
N ALA A 61 -9.21 -8.32 3.45
CA ALA A 61 -9.60 -9.40 2.54
C ALA A 61 -10.78 -10.23 3.09
N ARG A 62 -10.77 -10.55 4.38
CA ARG A 62 -11.87 -11.28 5.06
C ARG A 62 -13.17 -10.50 5.05
N TYR A 63 -13.12 -9.25 5.52
CA TYR A 63 -14.31 -8.40 5.63
C TYR A 63 -15.01 -8.25 4.28
N PHE A 64 -14.27 -7.88 3.24
CA PHE A 64 -14.86 -7.68 1.92
C PHE A 64 -15.26 -8.98 1.23
N PHE A 65 -14.60 -10.10 1.50
CA PHE A 65 -15.06 -11.43 1.10
C PHE A 65 -16.44 -11.74 1.69
N ASP A 66 -16.62 -11.50 2.98
CA ASP A 66 -17.88 -11.80 3.68
C ASP A 66 -19.02 -10.92 3.17
N ILE A 67 -18.84 -9.61 3.09
CA ILE A 67 -19.90 -8.67 2.69
C ILE A 67 -20.21 -8.68 1.19
N SER A 68 -19.30 -9.21 0.35
CA SER A 68 -19.55 -9.40 -1.09
C SER A 68 -20.27 -10.70 -1.42
N GLY A 69 -20.66 -11.49 -0.41
CA GLY A 69 -21.29 -12.78 -0.62
C GLY A 69 -20.32 -13.89 -1.03
N GLY A 70 -19.06 -13.81 -0.61
CA GLY A 70 -18.06 -14.84 -0.88
C GLY A 70 -17.28 -14.64 -2.20
N MET A 71 -17.26 -13.44 -2.75
CA MET A 71 -16.43 -13.14 -3.93
C MET A 71 -14.95 -13.23 -3.55
N PRO A 72 -14.13 -13.99 -4.30
CA PRO A 72 -12.68 -14.04 -4.05
C PRO A 72 -12.07 -12.65 -4.02
N THR A 73 -11.43 -12.29 -2.91
CA THR A 73 -11.08 -10.92 -2.56
C THR A 73 -9.59 -10.75 -2.31
N PHE A 74 -9.02 -9.72 -2.92
CA PHE A 74 -7.67 -9.24 -2.64
C PHE A 74 -7.71 -8.00 -1.75
N GLY A 75 -6.99 -8.03 -0.63
CA GLY A 75 -6.74 -6.90 0.24
C GLY A 75 -5.26 -6.52 0.24
N ASP A 76 -4.96 -5.27 0.59
CA ASP A 76 -3.58 -4.86 0.84
C ASP A 76 -3.49 -3.89 2.02
N ASP A 77 -2.35 -3.96 2.72
CA ASP A 77 -1.93 -2.89 3.60
C ASP A 77 -0.50 -2.50 3.27
N SER A 78 -0.18 -1.20 3.36
CA SER A 78 1.11 -0.69 2.94
C SER A 78 1.47 0.60 3.65
N GLY A 79 2.78 0.81 3.83
CA GLY A 79 3.30 2.01 4.46
C GLY A 79 4.79 2.17 4.26
N MET A 80 5.29 3.33 4.69
CA MET A 80 6.70 3.65 4.71
C MET A 80 7.27 3.35 6.10
N CYS A 81 8.42 2.69 6.14
CA CYS A 81 9.18 2.44 7.35
C CYS A 81 10.52 3.17 7.27
N VAL A 82 10.81 4.04 8.23
CA VAL A 82 12.03 4.86 8.26
C VAL A 82 12.94 4.37 9.39
N ASP A 83 14.17 4.00 9.06
CA ASP A 83 15.06 3.31 10.00
C ASP A 83 15.39 4.16 11.22
N VAL A 84 15.78 5.43 11.02
CA VAL A 84 16.14 6.34 12.12
C VAL A 84 14.94 6.70 13.02
N LEU A 85 13.71 6.46 12.56
CA LEU A 85 12.48 6.65 13.32
C LEU A 85 11.96 5.35 13.95
N GLY A 86 12.78 4.29 14.01
CA GLY A 86 12.39 3.01 14.56
C GLY A 86 11.29 2.28 13.77
N GLY A 87 11.19 2.57 12.47
CA GLY A 87 10.16 1.99 11.58
C GLY A 87 8.89 2.83 11.43
N GLU A 88 8.77 3.95 12.17
CA GLU A 88 7.65 4.88 11.93
C GLU A 88 7.72 5.49 10.52
N PRO A 89 6.58 5.83 9.91
CA PRO A 89 5.19 5.68 10.35
C PRO A 89 4.64 4.25 10.32
N GLY A 90 5.23 3.32 9.56
CA GLY A 90 4.80 1.92 9.50
C GLY A 90 3.32 1.77 9.10
N VAL A 91 2.57 0.95 9.82
CA VAL A 91 1.13 0.72 9.61
C VAL A 91 0.27 1.98 9.80
N TYR A 92 0.82 3.01 10.44
CA TYR A 92 0.14 4.29 10.66
C TYR A 92 0.33 5.28 9.51
N SER A 93 0.97 4.89 8.41
CA SER A 93 1.38 5.78 7.31
C SER A 93 0.25 6.70 6.83
N LYS A 94 -0.97 6.22 6.70
CA LYS A 94 -2.13 6.99 6.25
C LYS A 94 -2.57 8.07 7.27
N ARG A 95 -2.47 7.79 8.59
CA ARG A 95 -3.01 8.60 9.70
C ARG A 95 -1.96 9.13 10.67
N TRP A 96 -0.69 9.10 10.28
CA TRP A 96 0.43 9.38 11.18
C TRP A 96 0.46 10.79 11.77
N SER A 97 -0.04 11.79 11.04
CA SER A 97 -0.15 13.17 11.56
C SER A 97 -1.14 13.31 12.71
N GLY A 98 -2.09 12.38 12.85
CA GLY A 98 -3.22 12.49 13.80
C GLY A 98 -4.29 13.49 13.35
N SER A 99 -4.22 13.98 12.12
CA SER A 99 -5.16 14.97 11.55
C SER A 99 -6.35 14.24 10.95
N GLU A 100 -7.25 13.75 11.80
CA GLU A 100 -8.46 13.05 11.36
C GLU A 100 -9.46 14.03 10.67
N GLY A 101 -10.25 13.52 9.74
CA GLY A 101 -11.29 14.27 9.04
C GLY A 101 -10.80 15.23 7.95
N LEU A 102 -9.51 15.26 7.65
CA LEU A 102 -8.98 16.04 6.55
C LEU A 102 -9.23 15.37 5.20
N GLU A 103 -9.46 16.18 4.19
CA GLU A 103 -9.39 15.75 2.79
C GLU A 103 -8.03 15.09 2.49
N ARG A 104 -8.01 14.09 1.60
CA ARG A 104 -6.84 13.28 1.32
C ARG A 104 -5.56 14.09 1.07
N LYS A 105 -5.64 15.13 0.24
CA LYS A 105 -4.48 15.96 -0.09
C LYS A 105 -3.93 16.72 1.12
N ALA A 106 -4.82 17.22 1.99
CA ALA A 106 -4.42 17.91 3.21
C ALA A 106 -3.81 16.94 4.24
N LEU A 107 -4.35 15.73 4.33
CA LEU A 107 -3.81 14.68 5.18
C LEU A 107 -2.40 14.24 4.73
N ASP A 108 -2.20 14.05 3.42
CA ASP A 108 -0.88 13.71 2.85
C ASP A 108 0.12 14.86 3.13
N ALA A 109 -0.29 16.12 3.01
CA ALA A 109 0.56 17.26 3.33
C ALA A 109 0.93 17.30 4.83
N ALA A 110 -0.01 17.03 5.73
CA ALA A 110 0.24 16.99 7.18
C ALA A 110 1.18 15.82 7.55
N ASN A 111 1.01 14.64 6.95
CA ASN A 111 1.89 13.50 7.13
C ASN A 111 3.33 13.82 6.64
N ASN A 112 3.46 14.45 5.48
CA ASN A 112 4.76 14.85 4.92
C ASN A 112 5.45 15.92 5.79
N ALA A 113 4.72 16.90 6.30
CA ALA A 113 5.27 17.90 7.22
C ALA A 113 5.80 17.25 8.52
N LYS A 114 5.06 16.28 9.07
CA LYS A 114 5.51 15.48 10.22
C LYS A 114 6.77 14.68 9.90
N LEU A 115 6.84 14.04 8.71
CA LEU A 115 8.03 13.30 8.27
C LEU A 115 9.27 14.20 8.26
N VAL A 116 9.20 15.34 7.59
CA VAL A 116 10.32 16.30 7.48
C VAL A 116 10.75 16.76 8.87
N SER A 117 9.80 17.12 9.74
CA SER A 117 10.09 17.56 11.11
C SER A 117 10.77 16.46 11.93
N ARG A 118 10.28 15.21 11.88
CA ARG A 118 10.87 14.09 12.62
C ARG A 118 12.26 13.71 12.12
N MET A 119 12.49 13.76 10.81
CA MET A 119 13.82 13.54 10.21
C MET A 119 14.80 14.61 10.63
N ALA A 120 14.40 15.89 10.64
CA ALA A 120 15.25 17.00 11.10
C ALA A 120 15.61 16.85 12.58
N ALA A 121 14.64 16.51 13.44
CA ALA A 121 14.86 16.28 14.86
C ALA A 121 15.81 15.10 15.11
N ALA A 122 15.65 13.99 14.39
CA ALA A 122 16.53 12.83 14.51
C ALA A 122 17.98 13.17 14.12
N ARG A 123 18.18 13.96 13.05
CA ARG A 123 19.50 14.42 12.63
C ARG A 123 20.15 15.34 13.67
N GLN A 124 19.38 16.24 14.28
CA GLN A 124 19.87 17.13 15.35
C GLN A 124 20.22 16.37 16.63
N ALA A 125 19.49 15.31 16.94
CA ALA A 125 19.73 14.51 18.14
C ALA A 125 21.05 13.71 18.06
N ASP A 126 21.36 13.11 16.91
CA ASP A 126 22.60 12.38 16.67
C ASP A 126 22.94 12.38 15.17
N GLU A 127 23.76 13.34 14.75
CA GLU A 127 24.19 13.46 13.35
C GLU A 127 25.05 12.28 12.89
N LYS A 128 25.80 11.66 13.80
CA LYS A 128 26.68 10.53 13.46
C LYS A 128 25.93 9.22 13.26
N ALA A 129 24.86 9.01 14.02
CA ALA A 129 24.01 7.84 13.91
C ALA A 129 22.84 8.05 12.92
N PHE A 130 22.67 9.28 12.40
CA PHE A 130 21.59 9.59 11.48
C PHE A 130 21.69 8.78 10.18
N THR A 131 20.55 8.26 9.74
CA THR A 131 20.38 7.67 8.41
C THR A 131 19.08 8.15 7.80
N ASP A 132 19.07 8.35 6.50
CA ASP A 132 17.87 8.64 5.71
C ASP A 132 17.24 7.37 5.09
N ARG A 133 17.79 6.19 5.40
CA ARG A 133 17.29 4.91 4.90
C ARG A 133 15.85 4.68 5.32
N ALA A 134 15.09 4.23 4.35
CA ALA A 134 13.70 3.88 4.53
C ALA A 134 13.31 2.77 3.54
N ARG A 135 12.15 2.16 3.75
CA ARG A 135 11.56 1.24 2.79
C ARG A 135 10.06 1.43 2.72
N TYR A 136 9.51 1.24 1.55
CA TYR A 136 8.08 0.98 1.40
C TYR A 136 7.81 -0.51 1.54
N VAL A 137 6.77 -0.81 2.28
CA VAL A 137 6.28 -2.17 2.54
C VAL A 137 4.86 -2.28 2.04
N SER A 138 4.52 -3.40 1.40
CA SER A 138 3.14 -3.80 1.15
C SER A 138 2.97 -5.28 1.46
N VAL A 139 1.84 -5.61 2.07
CA VAL A 139 1.36 -6.98 2.18
C VAL A 139 0.10 -7.10 1.35
N ALA A 140 0.13 -8.00 0.37
CA ALA A 140 -1.03 -8.43 -0.40
C ALA A 140 -1.62 -9.68 0.26
N ALA A 141 -2.93 -9.67 0.51
CA ALA A 141 -3.68 -10.79 1.07
C ALA A 141 -4.78 -11.22 0.09
N PHE A 142 -5.09 -12.50 0.08
CA PHE A 142 -6.16 -13.10 -0.70
C PHE A 142 -7.03 -13.98 0.18
N ARG A 143 -8.35 -13.92 -0.04
CA ARG A 143 -9.34 -14.76 0.61
C ARG A 143 -10.32 -15.30 -0.41
N ASP A 144 -10.54 -16.61 -0.39
CA ASP A 144 -11.63 -17.32 -1.10
C ASP A 144 -12.21 -18.43 -0.22
N HIS A 145 -13.07 -19.27 -0.79
CA HIS A 145 -13.67 -20.40 -0.07
C HIS A 145 -12.68 -21.50 0.33
N LEU A 146 -11.50 -21.55 -0.30
CA LEU A 146 -10.45 -22.53 0.00
C LEU A 146 -9.51 -22.05 1.12
N GLY A 147 -9.57 -20.76 1.48
CA GLY A 147 -8.75 -20.21 2.57
C GLY A 147 -8.05 -18.92 2.21
N GLU A 148 -6.93 -18.67 2.86
CA GLU A 148 -6.21 -17.40 2.82
C GLU A 148 -4.78 -17.61 2.35
N GLU A 149 -4.24 -16.57 1.71
CA GLU A 149 -2.85 -16.50 1.30
C GLU A 149 -2.37 -15.06 1.36
N MET A 150 -1.11 -14.84 1.71
CA MET A 150 -0.53 -13.50 1.69
C MET A 150 0.93 -13.51 1.25
N ARG A 151 1.38 -12.40 0.71
CA ARG A 151 2.78 -12.15 0.36
C ARG A 151 3.16 -10.73 0.68
N ARG A 152 4.41 -10.56 1.08
CA ARG A 152 5.02 -9.29 1.40
C ARG A 152 5.94 -8.85 0.27
N GLY A 153 5.95 -7.56 -0.04
CA GLY A 153 6.87 -6.93 -0.98
C GLY A 153 7.43 -5.64 -0.38
N GLU A 154 8.70 -5.39 -0.61
CA GLU A 154 9.41 -4.22 -0.11
C GLU A 154 10.23 -3.56 -1.22
N VAL A 155 10.40 -2.24 -1.11
CA VAL A 155 11.32 -1.46 -1.92
C VAL A 155 12.17 -0.62 -0.98
N GLU A 156 13.46 -0.85 -1.00
CA GLU A 156 14.44 -0.07 -0.25
C GLU A 156 14.67 1.29 -0.91
N GLY A 157 14.94 2.30 -0.10
CA GLY A 157 15.19 3.65 -0.56
C GLY A 157 15.63 4.58 0.55
N ARG A 158 15.37 5.86 0.35
CA ARG A 158 15.71 6.89 1.32
C ARG A 158 14.69 8.02 1.34
N VAL A 159 14.62 8.72 2.47
CA VAL A 159 13.78 9.91 2.65
C VAL A 159 14.58 11.15 2.22
N LEU A 160 14.01 11.93 1.30
CA LEU A 160 14.57 13.21 0.87
C LEU A 160 14.16 14.34 1.83
N GLN A 161 15.01 15.35 1.96
CA GLN A 161 14.70 16.58 2.71
C GLN A 161 13.69 17.46 1.97
N ASN A 162 13.75 17.47 0.64
CA ASN A 162 12.86 18.25 -0.22
C ASN A 162 12.13 17.32 -1.18
N PRO A 163 10.84 17.59 -1.46
CA PRO A 163 10.07 16.75 -2.35
C PRO A 163 10.55 16.89 -3.80
N ARG A 164 10.45 15.82 -4.58
CA ARG A 164 10.66 15.80 -6.02
C ARG A 164 9.53 15.07 -6.72
N GLY A 165 9.13 15.58 -7.89
CA GLY A 165 7.99 15.07 -8.65
C GLY A 165 6.65 15.56 -8.12
N THR A 166 5.61 15.31 -8.91
CA THR A 166 4.23 15.77 -8.63
C THR A 166 3.20 14.63 -8.76
N GLY A 167 3.66 13.44 -9.15
CA GLY A 167 2.84 12.24 -9.26
C GLY A 167 2.63 11.52 -7.93
N GLY A 168 1.97 10.37 -7.99
CA GLY A 168 1.78 9.52 -6.83
C GLY A 168 0.84 10.05 -5.76
N PHE A 169 1.05 9.65 -4.52
CA PHE A 169 0.28 10.04 -3.34
C PHE A 169 1.09 9.79 -2.05
N GLY A 170 0.61 10.36 -0.93
CA GLY A 170 1.27 10.15 0.36
C GLY A 170 2.70 10.69 0.39
N TYR A 171 3.65 9.84 0.74
CA TYR A 171 5.07 10.19 0.87
C TYR A 171 5.86 10.07 -0.43
N ASP A 172 5.22 9.76 -1.57
CA ASP A 172 5.87 9.50 -2.86
C ASP A 172 6.85 10.59 -3.30
N PRO A 173 6.60 11.90 -3.08
CA PRO A 173 7.55 12.94 -3.43
C PRO A 173 8.82 12.96 -2.56
N TYR A 174 8.77 12.35 -1.39
CA TYR A 174 9.88 12.31 -0.43
C TYR A 174 10.62 10.98 -0.40
N PHE A 175 10.14 9.95 -1.07
CA PHE A 175 10.76 8.63 -1.07
C PHE A 175 11.45 8.34 -2.40
N GLU A 176 12.78 8.35 -2.39
CA GLU A 176 13.63 8.00 -3.53
C GLU A 176 13.99 6.52 -3.47
N ALA A 177 13.74 5.81 -4.56
CA ALA A 177 14.03 4.39 -4.70
C ALA A 177 14.96 4.15 -5.90
N PRO A 178 16.15 3.53 -5.69
CA PRO A 178 17.07 3.22 -6.80
C PRO A 178 16.42 2.41 -7.91
N ASP A 179 15.56 1.46 -7.56
CA ASP A 179 14.86 0.57 -8.51
C ASP A 179 13.87 1.31 -9.42
N LEU A 180 13.45 2.52 -9.04
CA LEU A 180 12.59 3.40 -9.85
C LEU A 180 13.38 4.47 -10.60
N GLY A 181 14.67 4.64 -10.28
CA GLY A 181 15.52 5.67 -10.86
C GLY A 181 15.21 7.10 -10.38
N GLY A 182 14.46 7.26 -9.30
CA GLY A 182 14.03 8.53 -8.73
C GLY A 182 13.03 8.35 -7.61
N THR A 183 12.23 9.39 -7.34
CA THR A 183 11.12 9.26 -6.38
C THR A 183 9.92 8.55 -7.01
N PHE A 184 9.04 8.00 -6.16
CA PHE A 184 7.77 7.45 -6.63
C PHE A 184 6.92 8.51 -7.36
N ALA A 185 7.03 9.79 -6.97
CA ALA A 185 6.32 10.90 -7.61
C ALA A 185 6.91 11.32 -8.98
N GLU A 186 8.15 10.93 -9.28
CA GLU A 186 8.79 11.11 -10.58
C GLU A 186 8.57 9.92 -11.52
N SER A 187 8.15 8.77 -10.98
CA SER A 187 7.98 7.52 -11.73
C SER A 187 6.67 7.50 -12.51
N SER A 188 6.68 6.89 -13.69
CA SER A 188 5.45 6.61 -14.45
C SER A 188 4.61 5.51 -13.77
N ILE A 189 3.33 5.46 -14.08
CA ILE A 189 2.42 4.42 -13.57
C ILE A 189 2.93 3.04 -13.96
N GLU A 190 3.38 2.85 -15.21
CA GLU A 190 3.90 1.57 -15.69
C GLU A 190 5.17 1.15 -14.95
N ASN A 191 6.09 2.09 -14.68
CA ASN A 191 7.31 1.80 -13.95
C ASN A 191 7.00 1.44 -12.49
N THR A 192 6.08 2.17 -11.86
CA THR A 192 5.59 1.87 -10.51
C THR A 192 4.91 0.51 -10.45
N ALA A 193 4.02 0.19 -11.40
CA ALA A 193 3.35 -1.11 -11.49
C ALA A 193 4.30 -2.29 -11.73
N ARG A 194 5.53 -2.02 -12.22
CA ARG A 194 6.56 -3.07 -12.39
C ARG A 194 7.43 -3.27 -11.17
N ASN A 195 7.78 -2.19 -10.47
CA ASN A 195 8.90 -2.18 -9.54
C ASN A 195 8.55 -1.81 -8.09
N SER A 196 7.30 -1.39 -7.80
CA SER A 196 6.89 -0.97 -6.47
C SER A 196 6.83 -2.13 -5.46
N HIS A 197 6.79 -1.77 -4.20
CA HIS A 197 6.53 -2.67 -3.08
C HIS A 197 5.21 -3.45 -3.26
N ARG A 198 4.15 -2.78 -3.72
CA ARG A 198 2.84 -3.38 -4.00
C ARG A 198 2.91 -4.36 -5.18
N SER A 199 3.57 -3.95 -6.25
CA SER A 199 3.81 -4.82 -7.41
C SER A 199 4.52 -6.12 -7.01
N ARG A 200 5.57 -6.03 -6.20
CA ARG A 200 6.31 -7.20 -5.69
C ARG A 200 5.41 -8.11 -4.86
N ALA A 201 4.62 -7.56 -3.94
CA ALA A 201 3.70 -8.33 -3.11
C ALA A 201 2.63 -9.04 -3.95
N PHE A 202 1.94 -8.31 -4.83
CA PHE A 202 0.86 -8.87 -5.63
C PHE A 202 1.36 -9.88 -6.67
N ARG A 203 2.47 -9.62 -7.35
CA ARG A 203 3.05 -10.59 -8.31
C ARG A 203 3.45 -11.89 -7.62
N ALA A 204 4.07 -11.82 -6.44
CA ALA A 204 4.40 -13.01 -5.65
C ALA A 204 3.14 -13.77 -5.22
N LEU A 205 2.08 -13.06 -4.79
CA LEU A 205 0.81 -13.67 -4.40
C LEU A 205 0.10 -14.32 -5.60
N LEU A 206 -0.05 -13.59 -6.72
CA LEU A 206 -0.70 -14.09 -7.93
C LEU A 206 0.03 -15.32 -8.50
N SER A 207 1.36 -15.29 -8.52
CA SER A 207 2.16 -16.44 -8.95
C SER A 207 1.92 -17.68 -8.06
N ALA A 208 1.86 -17.48 -6.74
CA ALA A 208 1.58 -18.56 -5.80
C ALA A 208 0.17 -19.13 -5.96
N LEU A 209 -0.84 -18.27 -6.14
CA LEU A 209 -2.23 -18.68 -6.36
C LEU A 209 -2.39 -19.44 -7.68
N ARG A 210 -1.72 -18.97 -8.76
CA ARG A 210 -1.70 -19.66 -10.07
C ARG A 210 -1.08 -21.05 -9.97
N ALA A 211 0.05 -21.18 -9.27
CA ALA A 211 0.70 -22.47 -9.06
C ALA A 211 -0.18 -23.48 -8.29
N ARG A 212 -1.17 -22.99 -7.53
CA ARG A 212 -2.15 -23.79 -6.78
C ARG A 212 -3.49 -23.96 -7.51
N GLY A 213 -3.63 -23.42 -8.72
CA GLY A 213 -4.87 -23.49 -9.50
C GLY A 213 -6.05 -22.72 -8.89
N ARG A 214 -5.75 -21.64 -8.12
CA ARG A 214 -6.77 -20.79 -7.47
C ARG A 214 -7.16 -19.57 -8.31
N ILE A 215 -6.36 -19.27 -9.32
CA ILE A 215 -6.58 -18.23 -10.33
C ILE A 215 -6.12 -18.69 -11.72
#